data_f0d94d6cb1a826266de0a8fd144e5828
#
_entry.id   f0d94d6cb1a826266de0a8fd144e5828
#
_cell.length_a   1.000
_cell.length_b   1.000
_cell.length_c   1.000
_cell.angle_alpha   90.00
_cell.angle_beta   90.00
_cell.angle_gamma   90.00
#
_symmetry.space_group_name_H-M   'P 1'
#
loop_
_entity.id
_entity.type
_entity.pdbx_description
1 polymer ?
#
loop_
_entity_poly.entity_id
_entity_poly.type
_entity_poly.pdbx_seq_one_letter_code
_entity_poly.pdbx_strand_id
1 'polypeptide(L)'
;MMSKGRFGIHGGQYLPETLMNAVIELEEAYRRYREDPDFNRDLSELFCEYAGRPSRLYFAKRMTADLGGAKIYLKREDLNHTGAHKINNVLGQALLAQRMGKTRLIAETGAGQHGVATATAAALLGMECVVFMGEEDTKRQALNVYKMRLLGAEVVPVSTGTATLKDAVSEAMREWTGRISDTHYCLGSVMGPHPFPTIVRDFQSVISREIKQQLLEKEGKLPDAVIACVGGGSNAIGAFYHFIGDASVRLIGCEAAGRGVDTPDTAATIATGRLGIFHGMKSYFCQDAYGQIAPVYSISAGLDYPGVGPEHAWLHDTGRAEYVPVTDNEAVDAFEYLSRLEGIIPAIESAHAVAYARKLAPSMGGDQIIVINISGRGDKDCASIARYRGEEISE
;
A
#
# COMPACT_ATOMS: atom_id res chain seq x y z
N MET A 1 -5.67 -4.94 -27.08
CA MET A 1 -6.38 -5.61 -25.97
C MET A 1 -5.32 -6.01 -24.94
N MET A 2 -5.33 -5.44 -23.75
CA MET A 2 -4.55 -6.02 -22.66
C MET A 2 -5.09 -7.44 -22.40
N SER A 3 -4.22 -8.44 -22.45
CA SER A 3 -4.60 -9.82 -22.16
C SER A 3 -5.06 -9.88 -20.70
N LYS A 4 -6.12 -10.63 -20.44
CA LYS A 4 -6.79 -10.79 -19.13
C LYS A 4 -5.78 -10.87 -17.96
N GLY A 5 -5.75 -9.85 -17.08
CA GLY A 5 -4.87 -9.82 -15.92
C GLY A 5 -3.38 -9.66 -16.20
N ARG A 6 -3.01 -9.15 -17.38
CA ARG A 6 -1.60 -8.95 -17.76
C ARG A 6 -1.26 -7.47 -17.90
N PHE A 7 -0.09 -7.12 -17.40
CA PHE A 7 0.60 -5.85 -17.58
C PHE A 7 1.91 -6.18 -18.33
N GLY A 8 1.90 -6.14 -19.67
CA GLY A 8 2.99 -6.70 -20.46
C GLY A 8 3.22 -8.17 -20.15
N ILE A 9 4.41 -8.54 -19.70
CA ILE A 9 4.77 -9.92 -19.30
C ILE A 9 4.40 -10.25 -17.85
N HIS A 10 3.98 -9.25 -17.07
CA HIS A 10 3.67 -9.36 -15.63
C HIS A 10 2.19 -9.69 -15.38
N GLY A 11 1.84 -10.03 -14.14
CA GLY A 11 0.48 -10.38 -13.72
C GLY A 11 0.12 -11.84 -14.00
N GLY A 12 -1.13 -12.09 -14.30
CA GLY A 12 -1.68 -13.43 -14.56
C GLY A 12 -2.29 -14.08 -13.33
N GLN A 13 -2.64 -15.37 -13.46
CA GLN A 13 -3.29 -16.19 -12.43
C GLN A 13 -2.49 -17.49 -12.28
N TYR A 14 -1.56 -17.53 -11.34
CA TYR A 14 -0.72 -18.70 -11.06
C TYR A 14 -1.16 -19.32 -9.73
N LEU A 15 -2.31 -19.97 -9.76
CA LEU A 15 -2.96 -20.56 -8.60
C LEU A 15 -3.21 -22.05 -8.81
N PRO A 16 -3.30 -22.85 -7.73
CA PRO A 16 -3.80 -24.21 -7.82
C PRO A 16 -5.28 -24.21 -8.25
N GLU A 17 -5.71 -25.30 -8.86
CA GLU A 17 -7.08 -25.50 -9.35
C GLU A 17 -8.15 -25.27 -8.27
N THR A 18 -7.83 -25.55 -7.01
CA THR A 18 -8.72 -25.36 -5.86
C THR A 18 -9.15 -23.91 -5.64
N LEU A 19 -8.34 -22.93 -6.05
CA LEU A 19 -8.63 -21.49 -5.93
C LEU A 19 -9.12 -20.86 -7.24
N MET A 20 -9.04 -21.56 -8.37
CA MET A 20 -9.41 -20.95 -9.67
C MET A 20 -10.87 -20.50 -9.71
N ASN A 21 -11.80 -21.29 -9.17
CA ASN A 21 -13.21 -20.91 -9.15
C ASN A 21 -13.46 -19.64 -8.33
N ALA A 22 -12.76 -19.47 -7.20
CA ALA A 22 -12.89 -18.29 -6.34
C ALA A 22 -12.43 -17.02 -7.05
N VAL A 23 -11.32 -17.05 -7.79
CA VAL A 23 -10.84 -15.86 -8.52
C VAL A 23 -11.66 -15.58 -9.78
N ILE A 24 -12.24 -16.61 -10.43
CA ILE A 24 -13.17 -16.43 -11.55
C ILE A 24 -14.48 -15.78 -11.05
N GLU A 25 -15.07 -16.30 -9.98
CA GLU A 25 -16.25 -15.69 -9.31
C GLU A 25 -16.00 -14.23 -8.95
N LEU A 26 -14.84 -13.94 -8.34
CA LEU A 26 -14.45 -12.59 -7.97
C LEU A 26 -14.30 -11.67 -9.19
N GLU A 27 -13.68 -12.15 -10.27
CA GLU A 27 -13.53 -11.38 -11.51
C GLU A 27 -14.87 -11.05 -12.15
N GLU A 28 -15.79 -12.02 -12.20
CA GLU A 28 -17.13 -11.84 -12.76
C GLU A 28 -17.96 -10.86 -11.93
N ALA A 29 -17.92 -11.02 -10.60
CA ALA A 29 -18.57 -10.09 -9.68
C ALA A 29 -18.02 -8.68 -9.82
N TYR A 30 -16.68 -8.54 -9.83
CA TYR A 30 -16.05 -7.23 -10.00
C TYR A 30 -16.43 -6.58 -11.34
N ARG A 31 -16.40 -7.33 -12.45
CA ARG A 31 -16.80 -6.83 -13.78
C ARG A 31 -18.25 -6.33 -13.77
N ARG A 32 -19.14 -7.02 -13.06
CA ARG A 32 -20.53 -6.63 -12.93
C ARG A 32 -20.70 -5.36 -12.08
N TYR A 33 -20.11 -5.34 -10.89
CA TYR A 33 -20.38 -4.30 -9.91
C TYR A 33 -19.59 -3.01 -10.12
N ARG A 34 -18.42 -3.05 -10.77
CA ARG A 34 -17.62 -1.84 -11.04
C ARG A 34 -18.38 -0.77 -11.85
N GLU A 35 -19.34 -1.18 -12.66
CA GLU A 35 -20.17 -0.29 -13.50
C GLU A 35 -21.61 -0.16 -12.97
N ASP A 36 -21.94 -0.86 -11.87
CA ASP A 36 -23.25 -0.81 -11.25
C ASP A 36 -23.44 0.53 -10.50
N PRO A 37 -24.50 1.32 -10.85
CA PRO A 37 -24.73 2.63 -10.23
C PRO A 37 -24.98 2.55 -8.73
N ASP A 38 -25.67 1.50 -8.26
CA ASP A 38 -26.01 1.35 -6.85
C ASP A 38 -24.76 1.00 -6.04
N PHE A 39 -23.90 0.11 -6.55
CA PHE A 39 -22.61 -0.17 -5.93
C PHE A 39 -21.75 1.07 -5.83
N ASN A 40 -21.65 1.85 -6.91
CA ASN A 40 -20.82 3.06 -6.94
C ASN A 40 -21.37 4.17 -6.04
N ARG A 41 -22.70 4.29 -5.90
CA ARG A 41 -23.33 5.20 -4.94
C ARG A 41 -22.98 4.79 -3.51
N ASP A 42 -23.19 3.52 -3.15
CA ASP A 42 -22.95 3.03 -1.80
C ASP A 42 -21.46 3.13 -1.42
N LEU A 43 -20.56 2.84 -2.35
CA LEU A 43 -19.10 3.03 -2.14
C LEU A 43 -18.74 4.52 -1.98
N SER A 44 -19.37 5.40 -2.74
CA SER A 44 -19.14 6.85 -2.64
C SER A 44 -19.64 7.39 -1.30
N GLU A 45 -20.77 6.91 -0.81
CA GLU A 45 -21.29 7.23 0.52
C GLU A 45 -20.31 6.78 1.62
N LEU A 46 -19.84 5.52 1.56
CA LEU A 46 -18.83 5.01 2.48
C LEU A 46 -17.53 5.84 2.44
N PHE A 47 -17.10 6.27 1.27
CA PHE A 47 -15.93 7.13 1.14
C PHE A 47 -16.14 8.50 1.78
N CYS A 48 -17.28 9.15 1.55
CA CYS A 48 -17.56 10.50 2.06
C CYS A 48 -17.88 10.48 3.56
N GLU A 49 -18.85 9.66 3.95
CA GLU A 49 -19.44 9.72 5.29
C GLU A 49 -18.62 8.94 6.33
N TYR A 50 -17.96 7.86 5.91
CA TYR A 50 -17.25 6.97 6.82
C TYR A 50 -15.73 7.10 6.74
N ALA A 51 -15.15 7.07 5.54
CA ALA A 51 -13.70 7.18 5.38
C ALA A 51 -13.16 8.62 5.49
N GLY A 52 -14.04 9.64 5.38
CA GLY A 52 -13.68 11.04 5.49
C GLY A 52 -13.04 11.62 4.22
N ARG A 53 -13.39 11.06 3.05
CA ARG A 53 -12.92 11.56 1.76
C ARG A 53 -13.76 12.76 1.26
N PRO A 54 -13.21 13.63 0.36
CA PRO A 54 -11.84 13.58 -0.19
C PRO A 54 -10.76 13.89 0.83
N SER A 55 -9.66 13.13 0.80
CA SER A 55 -8.49 13.46 1.62
C SER A 55 -7.87 14.77 1.16
N ARG A 56 -7.26 15.51 2.08
CA ARG A 56 -6.76 16.87 1.80
C ARG A 56 -5.46 16.84 0.99
N LEU A 57 -5.34 17.78 0.05
CA LEU A 57 -4.08 18.14 -0.58
C LEU A 57 -3.54 19.39 0.13
N TYR A 58 -2.57 19.18 1.02
CA TYR A 58 -2.01 20.20 1.89
C TYR A 58 -0.74 20.82 1.28
N PHE A 59 -0.69 22.14 1.18
CA PHE A 59 0.53 22.84 0.79
C PHE A 59 1.50 22.92 1.97
N ALA A 60 2.60 22.20 1.90
CA ALA A 60 3.64 22.16 2.92
C ALA A 60 4.53 23.41 2.83
N LYS A 61 4.02 24.51 3.35
CA LYS A 61 4.63 25.85 3.18
C LYS A 61 6.02 25.94 3.78
N ARG A 62 6.20 25.38 4.98
CA ARG A 62 7.50 25.43 5.66
C ARG A 62 8.52 24.51 4.99
N MET A 63 8.08 23.31 4.58
CA MET A 63 8.93 22.37 3.83
C MET A 63 9.34 22.95 2.48
N THR A 64 8.42 23.62 1.76
CA THR A 64 8.72 24.31 0.52
C THR A 64 9.77 25.41 0.70
N ALA A 65 9.63 26.21 1.75
CA ALA A 65 10.57 27.30 2.05
C ALA A 65 11.95 26.79 2.50
N ASP A 66 11.98 25.70 3.30
CA ASP A 66 13.21 25.11 3.83
C ASP A 66 14.05 24.43 2.75
N LEU A 67 13.41 23.67 1.85
CA LEU A 67 14.10 22.96 0.78
C LEU A 67 14.49 23.88 -0.37
N GLY A 68 13.73 24.97 -0.60
CA GLY A 68 13.84 25.74 -1.84
C GLY A 68 13.39 24.91 -3.05
N GLY A 69 13.45 25.50 -4.26
CA GLY A 69 13.02 24.82 -5.49
C GLY A 69 11.51 24.58 -5.56
N ALA A 70 11.09 23.35 -5.82
CA ALA A 70 9.69 23.03 -6.09
C ALA A 70 8.74 23.29 -4.91
N LYS A 71 7.50 23.65 -5.23
CA LYS A 71 6.38 23.65 -4.28
C LYS A 71 6.05 22.22 -3.84
N ILE A 72 5.89 21.99 -2.54
CA ILE A 72 5.58 20.67 -1.98
C ILE A 72 4.13 20.62 -1.54
N TYR A 73 3.41 19.63 -2.07
CA TYR A 73 2.06 19.28 -1.63
C TYR A 73 2.06 17.88 -1.02
N LEU A 74 1.33 17.72 0.07
CA LEU A 74 1.14 16.44 0.75
C LEU A 74 -0.30 15.96 0.52
N LYS A 75 -0.46 14.80 -0.10
CA LYS A 75 -1.76 14.12 -0.15
C LYS A 75 -1.96 13.35 1.14
N ARG A 76 -2.91 13.77 1.94
CA ARG A 76 -3.06 13.42 3.36
C ARG A 76 -3.95 12.19 3.55
N GLU A 77 -3.49 11.01 3.08
CA GLU A 77 -4.19 9.74 3.32
C GLU A 77 -4.11 9.29 4.79
N ASP A 78 -3.21 9.85 5.56
CA ASP A 78 -3.09 9.71 7.02
C ASP A 78 -4.28 10.27 7.81
N LEU A 79 -5.09 11.14 7.19
CA LEU A 79 -6.30 11.72 7.79
C LEU A 79 -7.56 10.89 7.54
N ASN A 80 -7.50 9.88 6.70
CA ASN A 80 -8.63 8.98 6.49
C ASN A 80 -8.96 8.20 7.77
N HIS A 81 -10.19 7.73 7.89
CA HIS A 81 -10.56 6.79 8.94
C HIS A 81 -9.60 5.59 8.96
N THR A 82 -9.25 5.09 10.12
CA THR A 82 -8.16 4.14 10.42
C THR A 82 -6.73 4.70 10.27
N GLY A 83 -6.57 5.93 9.79
CA GLY A 83 -5.30 6.64 9.73
C GLY A 83 -4.38 6.24 8.57
N ALA A 84 -4.91 5.65 7.50
CA ALA A 84 -4.14 5.27 6.32
C ALA A 84 -5.01 5.07 5.06
N HIS A 85 -4.37 4.97 3.90
CA HIS A 85 -4.99 4.69 2.60
C HIS A 85 -5.68 3.32 2.50
N LYS A 86 -5.37 2.39 3.40
CA LYS A 86 -5.87 1.00 3.35
C LYS A 86 -7.39 0.93 3.35
N ILE A 87 -8.06 1.84 4.05
CA ILE A 87 -9.51 1.88 4.14
C ILE A 87 -10.19 2.00 2.77
N ASN A 88 -9.56 2.69 1.79
CA ASN A 88 -10.13 2.85 0.45
C ASN A 88 -10.37 1.51 -0.23
N ASN A 89 -9.32 0.70 -0.29
CA ASN A 89 -9.37 -0.63 -0.89
C ASN A 89 -10.31 -1.56 -0.11
N VAL A 90 -10.21 -1.54 1.21
CA VAL A 90 -10.94 -2.47 2.08
C VAL A 90 -12.45 -2.23 2.02
N LEU A 91 -12.92 -0.98 2.05
CA LEU A 91 -14.34 -0.68 1.89
C LEU A 91 -14.87 -1.17 0.55
N GLY A 92 -14.12 -0.97 -0.53
CA GLY A 92 -14.50 -1.47 -1.85
C GLY A 92 -14.57 -2.99 -1.91
N GLN A 93 -13.56 -3.70 -1.38
CA GLN A 93 -13.55 -5.16 -1.37
C GLN A 93 -14.62 -5.75 -0.43
N ALA A 94 -14.83 -5.16 0.75
CA ALA A 94 -15.83 -5.63 1.69
C ALA A 94 -17.27 -5.45 1.14
N LEU A 95 -17.55 -4.31 0.52
CA LEU A 95 -18.83 -4.07 -0.15
C LEU A 95 -19.03 -5.04 -1.32
N LEU A 96 -17.98 -5.30 -2.12
CA LEU A 96 -18.01 -6.29 -3.19
C LEU A 96 -18.30 -7.70 -2.64
N ALA A 97 -17.62 -8.10 -1.57
CA ALA A 97 -17.82 -9.38 -0.91
C ALA A 97 -19.26 -9.54 -0.40
N GLN A 98 -19.83 -8.51 0.21
CA GLN A 98 -21.22 -8.49 0.65
C GLN A 98 -22.19 -8.67 -0.55
N ARG A 99 -21.93 -7.99 -1.69
CA ARG A 99 -22.73 -8.17 -2.92
C ARG A 99 -22.59 -9.57 -3.53
N MET A 100 -21.49 -10.26 -3.28
CA MET A 100 -21.26 -11.66 -3.65
C MET A 100 -21.92 -12.66 -2.67
N GLY A 101 -22.54 -12.18 -1.60
CA GLY A 101 -23.14 -13.03 -0.56
C GLY A 101 -22.13 -13.66 0.40
N LYS A 102 -20.89 -13.17 0.42
CA LYS A 102 -19.90 -13.61 1.40
C LYS A 102 -20.20 -13.02 2.79
N THR A 103 -20.00 -13.81 3.82
CA THR A 103 -20.30 -13.44 5.21
C THR A 103 -19.04 -13.30 6.07
N ARG A 104 -17.90 -13.64 5.51
CA ARG A 104 -16.61 -13.64 6.21
C ARG A 104 -15.52 -12.99 5.37
N LEU A 105 -14.71 -12.14 6.00
CA LEU A 105 -13.48 -11.57 5.43
C LEU A 105 -12.27 -12.21 6.08
N ILE A 106 -11.28 -12.54 5.28
CA ILE A 106 -9.93 -12.84 5.78
C ILE A 106 -8.93 -11.87 5.19
N ALA A 107 -7.87 -11.57 5.93
CA ALA A 107 -6.80 -10.69 5.49
C ALA A 107 -5.45 -11.12 6.05
N GLU A 108 -4.40 -10.72 5.37
CA GLU A 108 -3.03 -10.69 5.88
C GLU A 108 -2.66 -9.31 6.38
N THR A 109 -1.70 -9.20 7.28
CA THR A 109 -1.14 -7.90 7.67
C THR A 109 0.27 -8.03 8.22
N GLY A 110 1.13 -7.05 7.96
CA GLY A 110 2.45 -6.87 8.58
C GLY A 110 2.40 -5.76 9.62
N ALA A 111 2.41 -4.49 9.21
CA ALA A 111 2.30 -3.32 10.10
C ALA A 111 0.94 -3.22 10.85
N GLY A 112 -0.02 -4.09 10.57
CA GLY A 112 -1.34 -4.09 11.20
C GLY A 112 -2.36 -3.15 10.55
N GLN A 113 -1.95 -2.21 9.72
CA GLN A 113 -2.86 -1.21 9.15
C GLN A 113 -3.93 -1.82 8.23
N HIS A 114 -3.55 -2.80 7.42
CA HIS A 114 -4.52 -3.51 6.58
C HIS A 114 -5.49 -4.35 7.42
N GLY A 115 -4.97 -5.07 8.41
CA GLY A 115 -5.80 -5.85 9.34
C GLY A 115 -6.79 -4.98 10.10
N VAL A 116 -6.37 -3.84 10.63
CA VAL A 116 -7.27 -2.87 11.30
C VAL A 116 -8.34 -2.36 10.33
N ALA A 117 -7.97 -2.00 9.08
CA ALA A 117 -8.95 -1.55 8.09
C ALA A 117 -9.96 -2.65 7.75
N THR A 118 -9.49 -3.92 7.58
CA THR A 118 -10.38 -5.06 7.29
C THR A 118 -11.31 -5.36 8.45
N ALA A 119 -10.80 -5.38 9.69
CA ALA A 119 -11.63 -5.54 10.88
C ALA A 119 -12.67 -4.43 11.01
N THR A 120 -12.28 -3.18 10.68
CA THR A 120 -13.18 -2.02 10.68
C THR A 120 -14.33 -2.18 9.68
N ALA A 121 -14.03 -2.55 8.43
CA ALA A 121 -15.06 -2.74 7.42
C ALA A 121 -15.94 -3.96 7.72
N ALA A 122 -15.36 -5.05 8.25
CA ALA A 122 -16.12 -6.22 8.66
C ALA A 122 -17.12 -5.88 9.78
N ALA A 123 -16.66 -5.15 10.80
CA ALA A 123 -17.54 -4.67 11.89
C ALA A 123 -18.67 -3.78 11.35
N LEU A 124 -18.36 -2.85 10.43
CA LEU A 124 -19.33 -1.95 9.82
C LEU A 124 -20.41 -2.71 9.03
N LEU A 125 -20.01 -3.75 8.29
CA LEU A 125 -20.91 -4.50 7.40
C LEU A 125 -21.49 -5.78 8.04
N GLY A 126 -21.21 -6.04 9.33
CA GLY A 126 -21.72 -7.20 10.06
C GLY A 126 -21.14 -8.53 9.57
N MET A 127 -19.88 -8.55 9.16
CA MET A 127 -19.19 -9.74 8.65
C MET A 127 -18.22 -10.31 9.69
N GLU A 128 -17.99 -11.63 9.67
CA GLU A 128 -16.89 -12.25 10.40
C GLU A 128 -15.54 -11.76 9.84
N CYS A 129 -14.54 -11.65 10.71
CA CYS A 129 -13.20 -11.23 10.27
C CYS A 129 -12.12 -12.07 10.93
N VAL A 130 -11.20 -12.61 10.12
CA VAL A 130 -9.96 -13.26 10.59
C VAL A 130 -8.77 -12.61 9.91
N VAL A 131 -7.77 -12.23 10.72
CA VAL A 131 -6.55 -11.58 10.25
C VAL A 131 -5.34 -12.44 10.58
N PHE A 132 -4.60 -12.83 9.55
CA PHE A 132 -3.33 -13.53 9.67
C PHE A 132 -2.19 -12.52 9.79
N MET A 133 -1.34 -12.68 10.78
CA MET A 133 -0.23 -11.77 11.05
C MET A 133 1.00 -12.58 11.51
N GLY A 134 2.17 -12.27 10.98
CA GLY A 134 3.39 -12.91 11.42
C GLY A 134 3.60 -12.75 12.94
N GLU A 135 4.05 -13.80 13.61
CA GLU A 135 4.23 -13.78 15.08
C GLU A 135 5.18 -12.65 15.52
N GLU A 136 6.23 -12.39 14.75
CA GLU A 136 7.15 -11.28 15.01
C GLU A 136 6.48 -9.92 14.84
N ASP A 137 5.62 -9.79 13.83
CA ASP A 137 4.87 -8.56 13.59
C ASP A 137 3.81 -8.33 14.67
N THR A 138 3.19 -9.40 15.22
CA THR A 138 2.22 -9.26 16.33
C THR A 138 2.85 -8.64 17.58
N LYS A 139 4.12 -8.97 17.85
CA LYS A 139 4.88 -8.40 18.98
C LYS A 139 5.23 -6.94 18.72
N ARG A 140 5.70 -6.61 17.50
CA ARG A 140 6.09 -5.25 17.11
C ARG A 140 4.91 -4.28 17.07
N GLN A 141 3.72 -4.79 16.74
CA GLN A 141 2.52 -3.99 16.46
C GLN A 141 1.34 -4.34 17.40
N ALA A 142 1.64 -4.60 18.68
CA ALA A 142 0.67 -5.05 19.68
C ALA A 142 -0.58 -4.14 19.78
N LEU A 143 -0.42 -2.81 19.63
CA LEU A 143 -1.54 -1.88 19.62
C LEU A 143 -2.52 -2.14 18.46
N ASN A 144 -2.02 -2.45 17.27
CA ASN A 144 -2.88 -2.76 16.12
C ASN A 144 -3.55 -4.13 16.30
N VAL A 145 -2.87 -5.11 16.90
CA VAL A 145 -3.48 -6.39 17.29
C VAL A 145 -4.65 -6.16 18.25
N TYR A 146 -4.47 -5.33 19.25
CA TYR A 146 -5.55 -4.98 20.19
C TYR A 146 -6.73 -4.30 19.50
N LYS A 147 -6.46 -3.33 18.59
CA LYS A 147 -7.51 -2.67 17.81
C LYS A 147 -8.32 -3.66 16.97
N MET A 148 -7.67 -4.61 16.30
CA MET A 148 -8.36 -5.64 15.50
C MET A 148 -9.29 -6.50 16.39
N ARG A 149 -8.81 -6.93 17.56
CA ARG A 149 -9.62 -7.68 18.52
C ARG A 149 -10.78 -6.86 19.08
N LEU A 150 -10.57 -5.59 19.37
CA LEU A 150 -11.62 -4.66 19.82
C LEU A 150 -12.73 -4.48 18.76
N LEU A 151 -12.35 -4.54 17.50
CA LEU A 151 -13.29 -4.49 16.35
C LEU A 151 -13.97 -5.84 16.07
N GLY A 152 -13.72 -6.85 16.88
CA GLY A 152 -14.35 -8.18 16.76
C GLY A 152 -13.62 -9.15 15.84
N ALA A 153 -12.45 -8.81 15.32
CA ALA A 153 -11.67 -9.72 14.49
C ALA A 153 -10.85 -10.73 15.32
N GLU A 154 -10.79 -11.96 14.85
CA GLU A 154 -9.81 -12.93 15.29
C GLU A 154 -8.44 -12.60 14.66
N VAL A 155 -7.38 -12.57 15.47
CA VAL A 155 -6.01 -12.39 14.98
C VAL A 155 -5.25 -13.68 15.20
N VAL A 156 -4.84 -14.32 14.09
CA VAL A 156 -4.12 -15.60 14.07
C VAL A 156 -2.64 -15.32 13.83
N PRO A 157 -1.77 -15.58 14.85
CA PRO A 157 -0.32 -15.47 14.68
C PRO A 157 0.20 -16.59 13.77
N VAL A 158 1.04 -16.24 12.83
CA VAL A 158 1.69 -17.18 11.90
C VAL A 158 3.16 -17.31 12.29
N SER A 159 3.55 -18.51 12.73
CA SER A 159 4.91 -18.82 13.21
C SER A 159 5.79 -19.53 12.18
N THR A 160 5.25 -19.84 10.98
CA THR A 160 5.99 -20.52 9.92
C THR A 160 6.93 -19.56 9.18
N GLY A 161 7.96 -20.10 8.53
CA GLY A 161 8.91 -19.34 7.72
C GLY A 161 9.69 -18.30 8.53
N THR A 162 9.65 -17.05 8.11
CA THR A 162 10.24 -15.90 8.81
C THR A 162 9.28 -15.26 9.83
N ALA A 163 8.06 -15.80 9.96
CA ALA A 163 7.00 -15.28 10.82
C ALA A 163 6.65 -13.80 10.57
N THR A 164 6.69 -13.36 9.29
CA THR A 164 6.43 -12.00 8.84
C THR A 164 5.30 -11.96 7.80
N LEU A 165 5.06 -10.78 7.21
CA LEU A 165 3.98 -10.53 6.24
C LEU A 165 3.91 -11.57 5.11
N LYS A 166 5.05 -12.03 4.56
CA LYS A 166 5.08 -13.04 3.50
C LYS A 166 4.37 -14.34 3.91
N ASP A 167 4.62 -14.78 5.14
CA ASP A 167 4.05 -16.02 5.67
C ASP A 167 2.58 -15.86 6.03
N ALA A 168 2.18 -14.68 6.49
CA ALA A 168 0.78 -14.31 6.69
C ALA A 168 -0.03 -14.37 5.38
N VAL A 169 0.53 -13.90 4.25
CA VAL A 169 -0.09 -14.03 2.92
C VAL A 169 -0.28 -15.50 2.54
N SER A 170 0.75 -16.32 2.75
CA SER A 170 0.68 -17.76 2.43
C SER A 170 -0.39 -18.48 3.26
N GLU A 171 -0.51 -18.12 4.54
CA GLU A 171 -1.52 -18.71 5.43
C GLU A 171 -2.94 -18.27 5.07
N ALA A 172 -3.14 -16.97 4.77
CA ALA A 172 -4.43 -16.46 4.32
C ALA A 172 -4.90 -17.16 3.02
N MET A 173 -4.01 -17.40 2.07
CA MET A 173 -4.32 -18.14 0.84
C MET A 173 -4.69 -19.60 1.14
N ARG A 174 -4.01 -20.24 2.10
CA ARG A 174 -4.30 -21.62 2.51
C ARG A 174 -5.68 -21.72 3.17
N GLU A 175 -5.97 -20.81 4.09
CA GLU A 175 -7.28 -20.75 4.76
C GLU A 175 -8.40 -20.49 3.74
N TRP A 176 -8.19 -19.59 2.78
CA TRP A 176 -9.16 -19.29 1.74
C TRP A 176 -9.54 -20.54 0.94
N THR A 177 -8.56 -21.41 0.63
CA THR A 177 -8.81 -22.66 -0.08
C THR A 177 -9.83 -23.56 0.61
N GLY A 178 -9.88 -23.54 1.94
CA GLY A 178 -10.80 -24.35 2.76
C GLY A 178 -12.23 -23.79 2.83
N ARG A 179 -12.43 -22.50 2.59
CA ARG A 179 -13.73 -21.80 2.83
C ARG A 179 -14.10 -20.79 1.76
N ILE A 180 -13.91 -21.13 0.48
CA ILE A 180 -14.18 -20.21 -0.65
C ILE A 180 -15.66 -19.83 -0.80
N SER A 181 -16.60 -20.65 -0.31
CA SER A 181 -18.03 -20.46 -0.48
C SER A 181 -18.55 -19.25 0.29
N ASP A 182 -18.11 -19.03 1.49
CA ASP A 182 -18.60 -18.00 2.41
C ASP A 182 -17.57 -16.89 2.70
N THR A 183 -16.33 -17.07 2.28
CA THR A 183 -15.20 -16.22 2.64
C THR A 183 -14.65 -15.46 1.44
N HIS A 184 -14.40 -14.16 1.61
CA HIS A 184 -13.62 -13.34 0.69
C HIS A 184 -12.24 -13.05 1.29
N TYR A 185 -11.19 -13.29 0.50
CA TYR A 185 -9.85 -12.85 0.84
C TYR A 185 -9.70 -11.37 0.46
N CYS A 186 -9.69 -10.50 1.47
CA CYS A 186 -9.49 -9.06 1.31
C CYS A 186 -8.00 -8.74 1.22
N LEU A 187 -7.43 -8.81 0.01
CA LEU A 187 -6.01 -8.65 -0.21
C LEU A 187 -5.58 -7.18 -0.06
N GLY A 188 -4.52 -6.94 0.71
CA GLY A 188 -4.13 -5.60 1.19
C GLY A 188 -3.30 -4.77 0.24
N SER A 189 -2.86 -5.29 -0.90
CA SER A 189 -2.01 -4.55 -1.85
C SER A 189 -2.31 -4.91 -3.30
N VAL A 190 -1.66 -4.22 -4.26
CA VAL A 190 -1.80 -4.46 -5.72
C VAL A 190 -0.97 -5.65 -6.17
N MET A 191 -0.98 -6.69 -5.39
CA MET A 191 -0.27 -7.95 -5.62
C MET A 191 -1.25 -9.12 -5.73
N GLY A 192 -0.71 -10.32 -5.90
CA GLY A 192 -1.52 -11.53 -5.98
C GLY A 192 -2.04 -11.82 -7.40
N PRO A 193 -2.83 -12.89 -7.53
CA PRO A 193 -3.36 -13.30 -8.82
C PRO A 193 -4.40 -12.30 -9.33
N HIS A 194 -4.54 -12.21 -10.66
CA HIS A 194 -5.70 -11.51 -11.22
C HIS A 194 -7.01 -12.13 -10.67
N PRO A 195 -8.03 -11.31 -10.24
CA PRO A 195 -8.19 -9.88 -10.51
C PRO A 195 -7.69 -8.93 -9.43
N PHE A 196 -7.07 -9.40 -8.35
CA PHE A 196 -6.70 -8.57 -7.20
C PHE A 196 -5.90 -7.31 -7.55
N PRO A 197 -4.83 -7.35 -8.39
CA PRO A 197 -4.09 -6.14 -8.72
C PRO A 197 -4.97 -5.04 -9.35
N THR A 198 -5.92 -5.44 -10.20
CA THR A 198 -6.87 -4.51 -10.82
C THR A 198 -7.87 -3.95 -9.82
N ILE A 199 -8.48 -4.80 -8.99
CA ILE A 199 -9.46 -4.41 -7.97
C ILE A 199 -8.85 -3.41 -7.00
N VAL A 200 -7.71 -3.75 -6.44
CA VAL A 200 -7.02 -2.90 -5.45
C VAL A 200 -6.60 -1.57 -6.05
N ARG A 201 -6.02 -1.59 -7.27
CA ARG A 201 -5.68 -0.37 -8.00
C ARG A 201 -6.89 0.54 -8.18
N ASP A 202 -7.99 -0.01 -8.68
CA ASP A 202 -9.18 0.76 -9.03
C ASP A 202 -9.78 1.44 -7.78
N PHE A 203 -9.87 0.75 -6.64
CA PHE A 203 -10.32 1.35 -5.39
C PHE A 203 -9.33 2.36 -4.81
N GLN A 204 -8.02 2.15 -4.97
CA GLN A 204 -7.01 3.10 -4.54
C GLN A 204 -6.87 4.30 -5.48
N SER A 205 -7.30 4.19 -6.72
CA SER A 205 -7.15 5.25 -7.73
C SER A 205 -7.91 6.55 -7.40
N VAL A 206 -8.81 6.49 -6.43
CA VAL A 206 -9.44 7.69 -5.84
C VAL A 206 -8.39 8.72 -5.38
N ILE A 207 -7.21 8.27 -4.94
CA ILE A 207 -6.10 9.13 -4.50
C ILE A 207 -5.65 10.04 -5.65
N SER A 208 -5.27 9.47 -6.80
CA SER A 208 -4.78 10.25 -7.96
C SER A 208 -5.87 11.09 -8.61
N ARG A 209 -7.12 10.60 -8.63
CA ARG A 209 -8.26 11.38 -9.11
C ARG A 209 -8.44 12.67 -8.30
N GLU A 210 -8.39 12.56 -6.97
CA GLU A 210 -8.50 13.71 -6.08
C GLU A 210 -7.26 14.62 -6.16
N ILE A 211 -6.04 14.08 -6.26
CA ILE A 211 -4.83 14.89 -6.46
C ILE A 211 -5.00 15.76 -7.71
N LYS A 212 -5.39 15.14 -8.83
CA LYS A 212 -5.55 15.82 -10.12
C LYS A 212 -6.57 16.94 -10.03
N GLN A 213 -7.74 16.67 -9.47
CA GLN A 213 -8.80 17.67 -9.30
C GLN A 213 -8.35 18.81 -8.36
N GLN A 214 -7.89 18.46 -7.15
CA GLN A 214 -7.53 19.45 -6.13
C GLN A 214 -6.36 20.34 -6.56
N LEU A 215 -5.42 19.80 -7.34
CA LEU A 215 -4.28 20.58 -7.81
C LEU A 215 -4.69 21.52 -8.97
N LEU A 216 -5.54 21.06 -9.86
CA LEU A 216 -6.13 21.94 -10.90
C LEU A 216 -6.92 23.10 -10.28
N GLU A 217 -7.67 22.86 -9.20
CA GLU A 217 -8.39 23.91 -8.46
C GLU A 217 -7.44 24.90 -7.76
N LYS A 218 -6.29 24.45 -7.23
CA LYS A 218 -5.35 25.26 -6.46
C LYS A 218 -4.31 25.99 -7.31
N GLU A 219 -3.79 25.33 -8.33
CA GLU A 219 -2.62 25.77 -9.10
C GLU A 219 -2.91 25.92 -10.61
N GLY A 220 -4.07 25.45 -11.08
CA GLY A 220 -4.45 25.48 -12.49
C GLY A 220 -3.65 24.54 -13.39
N LYS A 221 -2.82 23.66 -12.83
CA LYS A 221 -1.95 22.74 -13.58
C LYS A 221 -1.75 21.39 -12.90
N LEU A 222 -1.23 20.41 -13.62
CA LEU A 222 -0.81 19.12 -13.09
C LEU A 222 0.51 19.24 -12.31
N PRO A 223 0.83 18.26 -11.44
CA PRO A 223 2.12 18.24 -10.77
C PRO A 223 3.25 17.89 -11.76
N ASP A 224 4.47 18.32 -11.47
CA ASP A 224 5.67 17.92 -12.21
C ASP A 224 6.15 16.53 -11.74
N ALA A 225 5.90 16.18 -10.47
CA ALA A 225 6.21 14.85 -9.92
C ALA A 225 5.18 14.40 -8.88
N VAL A 226 4.88 13.10 -8.88
CA VAL A 226 4.13 12.42 -7.81
C VAL A 226 5.05 11.36 -7.20
N ILE A 227 5.24 11.43 -5.87
CA ILE A 227 6.15 10.56 -5.12
C ILE A 227 5.35 9.75 -4.10
N ALA A 228 5.58 8.44 -4.04
CA ALA A 228 4.95 7.56 -3.07
C ALA A 228 5.88 6.40 -2.71
N CYS A 229 5.78 5.89 -1.47
CA CYS A 229 6.52 4.70 -1.06
C CYS A 229 5.96 3.44 -1.72
N VAL A 230 6.82 2.43 -1.93
CA VAL A 230 6.48 1.17 -2.60
C VAL A 230 7.01 -0.02 -1.79
N GLY A 231 6.06 -0.81 -1.25
CA GLY A 231 6.28 -2.20 -0.88
C GLY A 231 5.54 -3.06 -1.91
N GLY A 232 4.36 -3.64 -1.58
CA GLY A 232 3.47 -4.21 -2.60
C GLY A 232 2.93 -3.17 -3.58
N GLY A 233 2.85 -1.88 -3.18
CA GLY A 233 2.66 -0.73 -4.06
C GLY A 233 1.24 -0.16 -4.15
N SER A 234 0.32 -0.52 -3.24
CA SER A 234 -1.09 -0.08 -3.37
C SER A 234 -1.28 1.44 -3.25
N ASN A 235 -0.59 2.11 -2.32
CA ASN A 235 -0.68 3.55 -2.20
C ASN A 235 -0.06 4.26 -3.41
N ALA A 236 1.05 3.75 -3.92
CA ALA A 236 1.76 4.33 -5.04
C ALA A 236 0.94 4.22 -6.34
N ILE A 237 0.40 3.03 -6.66
CA ILE A 237 -0.46 2.90 -7.85
C ILE A 237 -1.71 3.76 -7.73
N GLY A 238 -2.28 3.88 -6.52
CA GLY A 238 -3.39 4.78 -6.26
C GLY A 238 -3.06 6.24 -6.55
N ALA A 239 -1.86 6.69 -6.19
CA ALA A 239 -1.37 8.02 -6.46
C ALA A 239 -0.94 8.24 -7.93
N PHE A 240 -0.55 7.19 -8.65
CA PHE A 240 -0.02 7.26 -10.01
C PHE A 240 -1.07 7.09 -11.10
N TYR A 241 -2.11 6.30 -10.85
CA TYR A 241 -2.98 5.73 -11.89
C TYR A 241 -3.52 6.74 -12.90
N HIS A 242 -4.13 7.84 -12.45
CA HIS A 242 -4.68 8.84 -13.35
C HIS A 242 -3.62 9.76 -13.99
N PHE A 243 -2.35 9.59 -13.67
CA PHE A 243 -1.22 10.27 -14.28
C PHE A 243 -0.40 9.38 -15.22
N ILE A 244 -0.74 8.08 -15.34
CA ILE A 244 0.01 7.17 -16.23
C ILE A 244 0.01 7.68 -17.67
N GLY A 245 -1.11 8.24 -18.14
CA GLY A 245 -1.23 8.84 -19.47
C GLY A 245 -0.64 10.24 -19.62
N ASP A 246 -0.31 10.92 -18.53
CA ASP A 246 0.22 12.28 -18.53
C ASP A 246 1.76 12.23 -18.53
N ALA A 247 2.38 12.15 -19.72
CA ALA A 247 3.83 11.96 -19.86
C ALA A 247 4.69 13.08 -19.23
N SER A 248 4.13 14.29 -19.03
CA SER A 248 4.81 15.40 -18.37
C SER A 248 4.93 15.23 -16.85
N VAL A 249 4.17 14.31 -16.24
CA VAL A 249 4.18 14.05 -14.80
C VAL A 249 5.13 12.90 -14.51
N ARG A 250 6.20 13.15 -13.77
CA ARG A 250 7.11 12.10 -13.27
C ARG A 250 6.41 11.29 -12.18
N LEU A 251 6.50 9.96 -12.27
CA LEU A 251 5.99 9.03 -11.25
C LEU A 251 7.18 8.37 -10.56
N ILE A 252 7.30 8.55 -9.26
CA ILE A 252 8.48 8.12 -8.51
C ILE A 252 8.07 7.26 -7.32
N GLY A 253 8.41 5.97 -7.39
CA GLY A 253 8.23 5.00 -6.33
C GLY A 253 9.47 4.91 -5.44
N CYS A 254 9.32 5.06 -4.13
CA CYS A 254 10.41 4.96 -3.17
C CYS A 254 10.36 3.59 -2.49
N GLU A 255 11.35 2.73 -2.77
CA GLU A 255 11.48 1.41 -2.19
C GLU A 255 12.29 1.44 -0.89
N ALA A 256 12.02 0.51 0.03
CA ALA A 256 12.76 0.38 1.27
C ALA A 256 14.09 -0.37 1.04
N ALA A 257 15.16 0.37 1.02
CA ALA A 257 16.50 -0.21 0.88
C ALA A 257 17.09 -0.75 2.20
N GLY A 258 16.36 -0.64 3.31
CA GLY A 258 16.85 -1.15 4.59
C GLY A 258 18.20 -0.56 4.96
N ARG A 259 19.22 -1.43 5.09
CA ARG A 259 20.60 -1.03 5.35
C ARG A 259 21.42 -0.72 4.09
N GLY A 260 20.82 -0.86 2.91
CA GLY A 260 21.42 -0.59 1.61
C GLY A 260 21.17 -1.72 0.61
N VAL A 261 21.05 -1.37 -0.69
CA VAL A 261 20.79 -2.35 -1.77
C VAL A 261 21.94 -3.35 -1.99
N ASP A 262 23.16 -3.01 -1.56
CA ASP A 262 24.34 -3.87 -1.63
C ASP A 262 24.47 -4.80 -0.41
N THR A 263 23.50 -4.80 0.48
CA THR A 263 23.45 -5.65 1.68
C THR A 263 22.31 -6.67 1.57
N PRO A 264 22.35 -7.76 2.35
CA PRO A 264 21.21 -8.70 2.41
C PRO A 264 19.98 -8.09 3.10
N ASP A 265 20.15 -7.00 3.84
CA ASP A 265 19.11 -6.34 4.63
C ASP A 265 18.42 -5.25 3.80
N THR A 266 17.71 -5.63 2.74
CA THR A 266 16.98 -4.72 1.84
C THR A 266 15.63 -5.33 1.44
N ALA A 267 14.65 -4.50 1.17
CA ALA A 267 13.35 -4.85 0.59
C ALA A 267 13.08 -4.10 -0.74
N ALA A 268 14.13 -3.52 -1.34
CA ALA A 268 14.03 -2.79 -2.61
C ALA A 268 13.89 -3.76 -3.79
N THR A 269 12.68 -4.23 -4.02
CA THR A 269 12.37 -5.35 -4.94
C THR A 269 12.65 -5.04 -6.41
N ILE A 270 12.38 -3.83 -6.89
CA ILE A 270 12.69 -3.46 -8.30
C ILE A 270 14.20 -3.29 -8.47
N ALA A 271 14.87 -2.72 -7.46
CA ALA A 271 16.32 -2.50 -7.52
C ALA A 271 17.12 -3.82 -7.45
N THR A 272 16.69 -4.82 -6.68
CA THR A 272 17.49 -6.02 -6.37
C THR A 272 16.84 -7.34 -6.80
N GLY A 273 15.52 -7.34 -7.06
CA GLY A 273 14.76 -8.54 -7.37
C GLY A 273 14.92 -9.03 -8.79
N ARG A 274 14.36 -10.21 -9.06
CA ARG A 274 14.34 -10.84 -10.39
C ARG A 274 12.91 -11.22 -10.76
N LEU A 275 12.68 -11.37 -12.07
CA LEU A 275 11.41 -11.82 -12.59
C LEU A 275 11.13 -13.27 -12.18
N GLY A 276 9.92 -13.53 -11.66
CA GLY A 276 9.48 -14.87 -11.32
C GLY A 276 8.00 -14.92 -10.97
N ILE A 277 7.54 -16.04 -10.42
CA ILE A 277 6.17 -16.25 -9.98
C ILE A 277 6.16 -16.30 -8.45
N PHE A 278 5.32 -15.45 -7.87
CA PHE A 278 5.23 -15.28 -6.43
C PHE A 278 3.80 -14.90 -6.03
N HIS A 279 3.25 -15.51 -4.99
CA HIS A 279 1.89 -15.30 -4.51
C HIS A 279 0.82 -15.20 -5.63
N GLY A 280 0.90 -16.12 -6.60
CA GLY A 280 -0.08 -16.23 -7.68
C GLY A 280 0.07 -15.23 -8.84
N MET A 281 1.10 -14.42 -8.86
CA MET A 281 1.40 -13.44 -9.91
C MET A 281 2.81 -13.63 -10.48
N LYS A 282 3.03 -13.18 -11.71
CA LYS A 282 4.36 -12.98 -12.29
C LYS A 282 4.78 -11.52 -12.11
N SER A 283 5.87 -11.29 -11.41
CA SER A 283 6.41 -9.96 -11.13
C SER A 283 7.87 -10.03 -10.73
N TYR A 284 8.47 -8.90 -10.32
CA TYR A 284 9.76 -8.90 -9.63
C TYR A 284 9.58 -9.31 -8.17
N PHE A 285 10.51 -10.09 -7.65
CA PHE A 285 10.65 -10.38 -6.23
C PHE A 285 12.08 -10.70 -5.84
N CYS A 286 12.42 -10.49 -4.57
CA CYS A 286 13.75 -10.75 -4.03
C CYS A 286 13.98 -12.27 -3.97
N GLN A 287 15.05 -12.74 -4.64
CA GLN A 287 15.39 -14.15 -4.78
C GLN A 287 16.83 -14.40 -4.38
N ASP A 288 17.05 -15.56 -3.77
CA ASP A 288 18.40 -16.08 -3.54
C ASP A 288 19.02 -16.66 -4.85
N ALA A 289 20.22 -17.20 -4.74
CA ALA A 289 20.94 -17.79 -5.87
C ALA A 289 20.21 -19.01 -6.50
N TYR A 290 19.30 -19.61 -5.77
CA TYR A 290 18.52 -20.81 -6.21
C TYR A 290 17.11 -20.46 -6.68
N GLY A 291 16.76 -19.16 -6.72
CA GLY A 291 15.44 -18.71 -7.12
C GLY A 291 14.36 -18.82 -6.04
N GLN A 292 14.75 -19.11 -4.80
CA GLN A 292 13.85 -19.09 -3.64
C GLN A 292 13.60 -17.66 -3.18
N ILE A 293 12.51 -17.41 -2.48
CA ILE A 293 12.22 -16.11 -1.89
C ILE A 293 13.30 -15.79 -0.87
N ALA A 294 14.06 -14.73 -1.11
CA ALA A 294 15.04 -14.24 -0.16
C ALA A 294 14.36 -13.56 1.04
N PRO A 295 14.90 -13.70 2.25
CA PRO A 295 14.54 -12.81 3.35
C PRO A 295 14.80 -11.36 2.97
N VAL A 296 13.92 -10.47 3.42
CA VAL A 296 14.05 -9.02 3.21
C VAL A 296 14.04 -8.32 4.55
N TYR A 297 14.45 -7.06 4.56
CA TYR A 297 14.46 -6.27 5.78
C TYR A 297 14.17 -4.80 5.50
N SER A 298 13.34 -4.21 6.34
CA SER A 298 13.13 -2.78 6.48
C SER A 298 12.69 -2.45 7.90
N ILE A 299 13.07 -1.26 8.41
CA ILE A 299 12.50 -0.71 9.64
C ILE A 299 10.97 -0.54 9.51
N SER A 300 10.47 -0.40 8.29
CA SER A 300 9.06 -0.27 7.95
C SER A 300 8.44 -1.65 7.73
N ALA A 301 7.68 -2.15 8.70
CA ALA A 301 6.95 -3.41 8.58
C ALA A 301 5.96 -3.44 7.39
N GLY A 302 5.45 -2.28 6.96
CA GLY A 302 4.55 -2.17 5.81
C GLY A 302 5.25 -2.25 4.45
N LEU A 303 6.57 -2.07 4.41
CA LEU A 303 7.41 -2.21 3.21
C LEU A 303 8.30 -3.46 3.25
N ASP A 304 8.28 -4.21 4.35
CA ASP A 304 9.04 -5.45 4.55
C ASP A 304 8.36 -6.62 3.82
N TYR A 305 8.39 -6.56 2.49
CA TYR A 305 7.73 -7.51 1.60
C TYR A 305 8.63 -7.77 0.38
N PRO A 306 8.91 -9.04 0.04
CA PRO A 306 9.91 -9.40 -0.97
C PRO A 306 9.41 -9.30 -2.42
N GLY A 307 8.29 -8.67 -2.69
CA GLY A 307 7.69 -8.59 -4.03
C GLY A 307 7.04 -7.24 -4.31
N VAL A 308 6.73 -6.98 -5.56
CA VAL A 308 6.04 -5.77 -6.02
C VAL A 308 4.87 -6.10 -6.94
N GLY A 309 3.86 -5.24 -6.94
CA GLY A 309 2.70 -5.38 -7.81
C GLY A 309 3.07 -5.45 -9.29
N PRO A 310 2.39 -6.29 -10.09
CA PRO A 310 2.78 -6.51 -11.50
C PRO A 310 2.61 -5.27 -12.38
N GLU A 311 1.73 -4.34 -12.04
CA GLU A 311 1.59 -3.07 -12.76
C GLU A 311 2.80 -2.15 -12.48
N HIS A 312 3.36 -2.15 -11.27
CA HIS A 312 4.59 -1.45 -10.96
C HIS A 312 5.79 -2.01 -11.75
N ALA A 313 5.90 -3.34 -11.83
CA ALA A 313 6.92 -3.99 -12.64
C ALA A 313 6.81 -3.58 -14.12
N TRP A 314 5.61 -3.51 -14.66
CA TRP A 314 5.36 -3.03 -16.01
C TRP A 314 5.68 -1.53 -16.19
N LEU A 315 5.30 -0.68 -15.23
CA LEU A 315 5.63 0.74 -15.27
C LEU A 315 7.14 0.98 -15.24
N HIS A 316 7.89 0.16 -14.50
CA HIS A 316 9.35 0.15 -14.51
C HIS A 316 9.90 -0.25 -15.88
N ASP A 317 9.49 -1.41 -16.41
CA ASP A 317 10.00 -1.94 -17.68
C ASP A 317 9.75 -1.01 -18.87
N THR A 318 8.64 -0.29 -18.83
CA THR A 318 8.29 0.68 -19.87
C THR A 318 8.93 2.06 -19.67
N GLY A 319 9.66 2.27 -18.57
CA GLY A 319 10.24 3.56 -18.21
C GLY A 319 9.19 4.62 -17.85
N ARG A 320 7.94 4.21 -17.55
CA ARG A 320 6.88 5.16 -17.21
C ARG A 320 7.00 5.67 -15.77
N ALA A 321 7.50 4.86 -14.88
CA ALA A 321 7.77 5.24 -13.50
C ALA A 321 9.23 4.93 -13.12
N GLU A 322 9.79 5.81 -12.31
CA GLU A 322 11.11 5.65 -11.70
C GLU A 322 10.94 4.94 -10.35
N TYR A 323 11.89 4.08 -9.98
CA TYR A 323 11.93 3.47 -8.64
C TYR A 323 13.28 3.73 -8.02
N VAL A 324 13.26 4.25 -6.80
CA VAL A 324 14.45 4.71 -6.11
C VAL A 324 14.57 4.05 -4.73
N PRO A 325 15.72 3.49 -4.39
CA PRO A 325 15.95 2.93 -3.08
C PRO A 325 16.17 4.05 -2.05
N VAL A 326 15.57 3.89 -0.87
CA VAL A 326 15.71 4.78 0.29
C VAL A 326 16.07 3.94 1.50
N THR A 327 17.16 4.27 2.18
CA THR A 327 17.62 3.55 3.36
C THR A 327 16.79 3.88 4.60
N ASP A 328 16.83 2.99 5.60
CA ASP A 328 16.18 3.22 6.90
C ASP A 328 16.61 4.54 7.55
N ASN A 329 17.90 4.87 7.47
CA ASN A 329 18.42 6.10 8.04
C ASN A 329 17.82 7.35 7.39
N GLU A 330 17.75 7.35 6.06
CA GLU A 330 17.11 8.44 5.30
C GLU A 330 15.62 8.56 5.60
N ALA A 331 14.94 7.42 5.76
CA ALA A 331 13.52 7.40 6.10
C ALA A 331 13.27 7.92 7.53
N VAL A 332 14.09 7.50 8.52
CA VAL A 332 13.99 7.99 9.90
C VAL A 332 14.28 9.48 9.99
N ASP A 333 15.34 9.97 9.31
CA ASP A 333 15.64 11.40 9.24
C ASP A 333 14.48 12.20 8.60
N ALA A 334 13.82 11.65 7.59
CA ALA A 334 12.68 12.30 6.94
C ALA A 334 11.41 12.26 7.79
N PHE A 335 11.20 11.18 8.56
CA PHE A 335 10.12 11.07 9.54
C PHE A 335 10.22 12.20 10.57
N GLU A 336 11.41 12.37 11.18
CA GLU A 336 11.66 13.43 12.15
C GLU A 336 11.58 14.83 11.52
N TYR A 337 12.12 14.98 10.30
CA TYR A 337 12.10 16.24 9.57
C TYR A 337 10.67 16.75 9.34
N LEU A 338 9.80 15.91 8.78
CA LEU A 338 8.41 16.29 8.53
C LEU A 338 7.65 16.58 9.84
N SER A 339 7.92 15.77 10.87
CA SER A 339 7.30 15.94 12.20
C SER A 339 7.66 17.28 12.80
N ARG A 340 8.93 17.68 12.78
CA ARG A 340 9.40 18.94 13.37
C ARG A 340 9.02 20.17 12.53
N LEU A 341 9.00 20.00 11.20
CA LEU A 341 8.82 21.15 10.32
C LEU A 341 7.34 21.47 10.06
N GLU A 342 6.53 20.47 9.79
CA GLU A 342 5.11 20.65 9.46
C GLU A 342 4.15 20.19 10.57
N GLY A 343 4.66 19.61 11.67
CA GLY A 343 3.82 19.07 12.74
C GLY A 343 3.02 17.82 12.29
N ILE A 344 3.52 17.11 11.28
CA ILE A 344 2.89 15.91 10.73
C ILE A 344 3.81 14.72 11.00
N ILE A 345 3.35 13.78 11.82
CA ILE A 345 4.06 12.53 12.10
C ILE A 345 3.61 11.50 11.04
N PRO A 346 4.37 11.28 9.96
CA PRO A 346 3.97 10.38 8.89
C PRO A 346 4.20 8.92 9.31
N ALA A 347 3.50 7.96 8.71
CA ALA A 347 3.94 6.58 8.80
C ALA A 347 5.37 6.44 8.27
N ILE A 348 6.17 5.57 8.86
CA ILE A 348 7.57 5.34 8.43
C ILE A 348 7.64 4.90 6.97
N GLU A 349 6.60 4.22 6.47
CA GLU A 349 6.42 3.93 5.06
C GLU A 349 6.47 5.22 4.22
N SER A 350 5.64 6.20 4.56
CA SER A 350 5.54 7.48 3.84
C SER A 350 6.81 8.32 3.94
N ALA A 351 7.57 8.17 5.02
CA ALA A 351 8.82 8.89 5.23
C ALA A 351 9.87 8.58 4.14
N HIS A 352 9.82 7.39 3.51
CA HIS A 352 10.65 7.07 2.34
C HIS A 352 10.38 8.04 1.18
N ALA A 353 9.11 8.35 0.91
CA ALA A 353 8.74 9.32 -0.13
C ALA A 353 9.17 10.74 0.24
N VAL A 354 9.05 11.12 1.51
CA VAL A 354 9.55 12.41 2.03
C VAL A 354 11.06 12.52 1.89
N ALA A 355 11.81 11.46 2.21
CA ALA A 355 13.26 11.41 2.09
C ALA A 355 13.73 11.70 0.66
N TYR A 356 13.12 11.07 -0.32
CA TYR A 356 13.46 11.33 -1.71
C TYR A 356 13.05 12.74 -2.18
N ALA A 357 11.87 13.23 -1.75
CA ALA A 357 11.43 14.57 -2.07
C ALA A 357 12.41 15.64 -1.56
N ARG A 358 13.04 15.43 -0.39
CA ARG A 358 14.08 16.32 0.15
C ARG A 358 15.31 16.41 -0.75
N LYS A 359 15.63 15.34 -1.48
CA LYS A 359 16.74 15.32 -2.43
C LYS A 359 16.34 15.97 -3.76
N LEU A 360 15.10 15.74 -4.20
CA LEU A 360 14.63 16.17 -5.52
C LEU A 360 14.26 17.66 -5.55
N ALA A 361 13.53 18.16 -4.55
CA ALA A 361 12.95 19.50 -4.56
C ALA A 361 13.96 20.62 -4.80
N PRO A 362 15.17 20.63 -4.18
CA PRO A 362 16.15 21.68 -4.41
C PRO A 362 16.67 21.77 -5.86
N SER A 363 16.55 20.70 -6.64
CA SER A 363 16.98 20.64 -8.05
C SER A 363 15.93 21.11 -9.05
N MET A 364 14.71 21.42 -8.57
CA MET A 364 13.57 21.82 -9.39
C MET A 364 13.30 23.33 -9.30
N GLY A 365 12.59 23.87 -10.29
CA GLY A 365 12.22 25.29 -10.30
C GLY A 365 11.10 25.62 -9.30
N GLY A 366 11.05 26.87 -8.83
CA GLY A 366 10.07 27.33 -7.85
C GLY A 366 8.61 27.36 -8.32
N ASP A 367 8.38 27.21 -9.62
CA ASP A 367 7.06 27.05 -10.23
C ASP A 367 6.65 25.59 -10.43
N GLN A 368 7.60 24.66 -10.27
CA GLN A 368 7.33 23.22 -10.36
C GLN A 368 6.70 22.70 -9.06
N ILE A 369 5.97 21.59 -9.18
CA ILE A 369 5.16 21.04 -8.10
C ILE A 369 5.49 19.58 -7.87
N ILE A 370 5.80 19.22 -6.64
CA ILE A 370 5.90 17.83 -6.15
C ILE A 370 4.68 17.54 -5.29
N VAL A 371 4.02 16.42 -5.55
CA VAL A 371 3.01 15.83 -4.66
C VAL A 371 3.58 14.59 -4.00
N ILE A 372 3.59 14.57 -2.67
CA ILE A 372 3.99 13.41 -1.86
C ILE A 372 2.73 12.76 -1.30
N ASN A 373 2.56 11.46 -1.53
CA ASN A 373 1.46 10.72 -0.91
C ASN A 373 1.84 10.29 0.52
N ILE A 374 1.26 10.94 1.53
CA ILE A 374 1.38 10.54 2.93
C ILE A 374 0.37 9.45 3.20
N SER A 375 0.80 8.21 2.99
CA SER A 375 -0.06 7.03 2.91
C SER A 375 -0.69 6.61 4.25
N GLY A 376 -0.11 7.05 5.37
CA GLY A 376 -0.61 6.77 6.71
C GLY A 376 0.06 7.64 7.78
N ARG A 377 -0.48 7.59 9.00
CA ARG A 377 0.06 8.31 10.18
C ARG A 377 1.03 7.45 10.97
N GLY A 378 1.96 8.09 11.66
CA GLY A 378 3.11 7.47 12.30
C GLY A 378 2.97 7.18 13.80
N ASP A 379 1.79 7.32 14.40
CA ASP A 379 1.61 7.03 15.84
C ASP A 379 2.09 5.62 16.20
N LYS A 380 1.84 4.66 15.32
CA LYS A 380 2.28 3.26 15.44
C LYS A 380 3.80 3.07 15.40
N ASP A 381 4.53 4.03 14.84
CA ASP A 381 5.96 3.92 14.53
C ASP A 381 6.84 4.63 15.56
N CYS A 382 6.27 5.49 16.41
CA CYS A 382 7.02 6.30 17.38
C CYS A 382 7.96 5.46 18.27
N ALA A 383 7.48 4.33 18.79
CA ALA A 383 8.29 3.44 19.61
C ALA A 383 9.45 2.78 18.81
N SER A 384 9.20 2.44 17.55
CA SER A 384 10.24 1.87 16.66
C SER A 384 11.29 2.91 16.31
N ILE A 385 10.90 4.16 16.06
CA ILE A 385 11.80 5.27 15.77
C ILE A 385 12.64 5.62 17.01
N ALA A 386 12.03 5.72 18.20
CA ALA A 386 12.75 5.94 19.44
C ALA A 386 13.83 4.85 19.66
N ARG A 387 13.43 3.59 19.55
CA ARG A 387 14.38 2.47 19.65
C ARG A 387 15.52 2.55 18.62
N TYR A 388 15.21 2.93 17.39
CA TYR A 388 16.21 3.11 16.34
C TYR A 388 17.22 4.21 16.70
N ARG A 389 16.78 5.27 17.38
CA ARG A 389 17.62 6.38 17.91
C ARG A 389 18.30 6.05 19.24
N GLY A 390 18.07 4.87 19.82
CA GLY A 390 18.61 4.49 21.12
C GLY A 390 17.86 5.11 22.31
N GLU A 391 16.62 5.55 22.10
CA GLU A 391 15.74 6.09 23.13
C GLU A 391 14.71 5.02 23.56
N GLU A 392 14.37 4.99 24.84
CA GLU A 392 13.27 4.16 25.37
C GLU A 392 12.04 5.01 25.64
N ILE A 393 10.88 4.58 25.18
CA ILE A 393 9.59 5.13 25.57
C ILE A 393 9.14 4.34 26.80
N SER A 394 9.15 4.96 27.95
CA SER A 394 8.49 4.40 29.16
C SER A 394 6.98 4.41 28.96
N GLU A 395 6.32 3.26 29.16
CA GLU A 395 4.87 3.16 29.20
C GLU A 395 4.27 3.96 30.38
#